data_d4d679240be8d3219519d001d56c42a0
#
_entry.id   d4d679240be8d3219519d001d56c42a0
#
_cell.length_a   1.000
_cell.length_b   1.000
_cell.length_c   1.000
_cell.angle_alpha   90.00
_cell.angle_beta   90.00
_cell.angle_gamma   90.00
#
_symmetry.space_group_name_H-M   'P 1'
#
loop_
_entity.id
_entity.type
_entity.pdbx_description
1 polymer ?
#
loop_
_entity_poly.entity_id
_entity_poly.type
_entity_poly.pdbx_seq_one_letter_code
_entity_poly.pdbx_strand_id
1 'polypeptide(L)'
;EIAMTTSADSSSSEPSQPASVRDRLSEGLATLVRLVHPQRSDRDTIETILESPDHDETSGFGADERKMLSNILQLKDRTVEDVLVPRAEIIAVEVDASIDAVIEVAAAEGHSRLPVYGEDKDDIRGLVHIKDLLAAKARGSNEGLGSILRPPIFVAPSMPVLDMLLDM
;
A
#
# COMPACT_ATOMS: atom_id res chain seq x y z
N GLU A 1 -21.77 -64.29 25.18
CA GLU A 1 -20.84 -65.01 26.11
C GLU A 1 -19.85 -63.98 26.61
N ILE A 2 -20.10 -63.36 27.80
CA ILE A 2 -19.52 -63.69 29.11
C ILE A 2 -17.99 -63.51 29.06
N ALA A 3 -17.33 -62.67 29.83
CA ALA A 3 -17.32 -62.22 31.21
C ALA A 3 -16.36 -61.03 31.37
N MET A 4 -16.65 -59.92 32.07
CA MET A 4 -16.35 -59.71 33.53
C MET A 4 -14.92 -60.00 33.93
N THR A 5 -14.20 -58.92 34.36
CA THR A 5 -13.60 -58.68 35.74
C THR A 5 -12.79 -57.39 35.62
N THR A 6 -13.09 -56.33 36.32
CA THR A 6 -12.93 -55.92 37.73
C THR A 6 -11.50 -55.68 38.13
N SER A 7 -11.29 -54.51 38.72
CA SER A 7 -10.35 -54.09 39.77
C SER A 7 -9.01 -53.49 39.29
N ALA A 8 -8.45 -52.46 39.81
CA ALA A 8 -8.65 -51.56 40.94
C ALA A 8 -7.65 -50.41 40.74
N ASP A 9 -8.09 -49.23 40.97
CA ASP A 9 -7.60 -48.26 41.91
C ASP A 9 -6.13 -48.35 42.33
N SER A 10 -5.36 -47.35 41.95
CA SER A 10 -4.35 -46.76 42.83
C SER A 10 -4.04 -45.32 42.38
N SER A 11 -4.73 -44.41 43.04
CA SER A 11 -4.35 -43.03 43.19
C SER A 11 -2.96 -42.92 43.77
N SER A 12 -2.02 -42.33 43.06
CA SER A 12 -0.82 -41.76 43.64
C SER A 12 -0.71 -40.32 43.22
N SER A 13 -1.22 -39.48 44.08
CA SER A 13 -0.97 -38.04 44.11
C SER A 13 0.50 -37.80 44.39
N GLU A 14 1.26 -37.44 43.35
CA GLU A 14 2.58 -36.85 43.54
C GLU A 14 2.45 -35.42 44.00
N PRO A 15 3.18 -34.99 45.04
CA PRO A 15 3.16 -33.61 45.53
C PRO A 15 3.89 -32.73 44.53
N SER A 16 3.19 -31.67 44.06
CA SER A 16 3.75 -30.58 43.30
C SER A 16 4.95 -29.98 44.04
N GLN A 17 6.14 -30.15 43.50
CA GLN A 17 7.33 -29.46 43.97
C GLN A 17 7.17 -27.95 43.79
N PRO A 18 7.51 -27.12 44.78
CA PRO A 18 7.49 -25.69 44.62
C PRO A 18 8.54 -25.26 43.62
N ALA A 19 8.11 -24.46 42.62
CA ALA A 19 8.94 -23.83 41.61
C ALA A 19 10.21 -23.24 42.27
N SER A 20 11.36 -23.64 41.77
CA SER A 20 12.67 -23.19 42.22
C SER A 20 12.76 -21.66 42.22
N VAL A 21 13.42 -21.10 43.24
CA VAL A 21 13.70 -19.65 43.34
C VAL A 21 14.38 -19.10 42.07
N ARG A 22 15.08 -19.98 41.36
CA ARG A 22 15.70 -19.68 40.06
C ARG A 22 14.67 -19.41 38.97
N ASP A 23 13.55 -20.15 38.94
CA ASP A 23 12.50 -19.98 37.92
C ASP A 23 11.72 -18.68 38.15
N ARG A 24 11.49 -18.31 39.40
CA ARG A 24 10.86 -17.03 39.77
C ARG A 24 11.75 -15.83 39.48
N LEU A 25 13.06 -15.97 39.61
CA LEU A 25 14.03 -14.93 39.26
C LEU A 25 14.16 -14.77 37.74
N SER A 26 14.08 -15.86 36.97
CA SER A 26 14.14 -15.80 35.50
C SER A 26 12.89 -15.15 34.89
N GLU A 27 11.69 -15.44 35.44
CA GLU A 27 10.44 -14.78 35.02
C GLU A 27 10.42 -13.28 35.40
N GLY A 28 10.92 -12.93 36.59
CA GLY A 28 11.06 -11.54 37.01
C GLY A 28 12.04 -10.74 36.13
N LEU A 29 13.16 -11.36 35.76
CA LEU A 29 14.15 -10.74 34.87
C LEU A 29 13.60 -10.58 33.43
N ALA A 30 12.89 -11.58 32.91
CA ALA A 30 12.25 -11.52 31.62
C ALA A 30 11.18 -10.40 31.52
N THR A 31 10.43 -10.20 32.63
CA THR A 31 9.44 -9.13 32.71
C THR A 31 10.10 -7.75 32.85
N LEU A 32 11.19 -7.63 33.58
CA LEU A 32 11.98 -6.39 33.69
C LEU A 32 12.69 -6.04 32.37
N VAL A 33 13.22 -7.01 31.65
CA VAL A 33 13.82 -6.78 30.31
C VAL A 33 12.76 -6.33 29.32
N ARG A 34 11.52 -6.82 29.42
CA ARG A 34 10.39 -6.36 28.60
C ARG A 34 9.92 -4.95 28.96
N LEU A 35 10.08 -4.51 30.22
CA LEU A 35 9.69 -3.18 30.68
C LEU A 35 10.76 -2.12 30.35
N VAL A 36 12.03 -2.53 30.19
CA VAL A 36 13.17 -1.63 29.92
C VAL A 36 13.48 -1.51 28.44
N HIS A 37 12.96 -2.42 27.59
CA HIS A 37 12.99 -2.21 26.16
C HIS A 37 11.71 -1.45 25.78
N PRO A 38 11.75 -0.13 25.51
CA PRO A 38 10.68 0.51 24.79
C PRO A 38 10.50 -0.31 23.51
N GLN A 39 9.27 -0.70 23.20
CA GLN A 39 8.94 -1.28 21.90
C GLN A 39 9.40 -0.24 20.86
N ARG A 40 10.61 -0.41 20.36
CA ARG A 40 11.05 0.30 19.18
C ARG A 40 10.03 -0.07 18.12
N SER A 41 9.33 0.92 17.61
CA SER A 41 8.44 0.74 16.48
C SER A 41 9.25 0.01 15.40
N ASP A 42 8.65 -0.96 14.71
CA ASP A 42 9.30 -1.63 13.57
C ASP A 42 9.89 -0.61 12.60
N ARG A 43 9.30 0.58 12.54
CA ARG A 43 9.77 1.76 11.82
C ARG A 43 11.12 2.27 12.31
N ASP A 44 11.30 2.46 13.63
CA ASP A 44 12.57 2.95 14.20
C ASP A 44 13.72 1.99 13.90
N THR A 45 13.39 0.68 13.84
CA THR A 45 14.35 -0.35 13.47
C THR A 45 14.72 -0.25 12.00
N ILE A 46 13.75 -0.05 11.11
CA ILE A 46 13.99 0.09 9.67
C ILE A 46 14.74 1.41 9.38
N GLU A 47 14.35 2.52 9.99
CA GLU A 47 15.05 3.81 9.86
C GLU A 47 16.50 3.69 10.33
N THR A 48 16.76 3.02 11.46
CA THR A 48 18.13 2.78 11.96
C THR A 48 18.96 1.95 10.96
N ILE A 49 18.36 0.95 10.32
CA ILE A 49 19.04 0.13 9.30
C ILE A 49 19.34 0.95 8.03
N LEU A 50 18.44 1.85 7.67
CA LEU A 50 18.58 2.72 6.48
C LEU A 50 19.61 3.85 6.69
N GLU A 51 19.72 4.38 7.93
CA GLU A 51 20.63 5.47 8.29
C GLU A 51 22.03 4.99 8.64
N SER A 52 22.25 3.69 8.84
CA SER A 52 23.57 3.13 9.16
C SER A 52 24.52 3.32 7.97
N PRO A 53 25.58 4.17 8.11
CA PRO A 53 26.48 4.49 7.00
C PRO A 53 27.48 3.38 6.68
N ASP A 54 27.59 2.36 7.52
CA ASP A 54 28.64 1.38 7.42
C ASP A 54 28.25 0.15 6.58
N HIS A 55 29.20 -0.24 5.78
CA HIS A 55 29.33 -1.43 4.95
C HIS A 55 29.16 -2.77 5.72
N ASP A 56 28.14 -2.85 6.56
CA ASP A 56 27.92 -4.10 7.26
C ASP A 56 27.16 -5.05 6.33
N GLU A 57 27.88 -6.07 5.86
CA GLU A 57 27.36 -7.17 5.03
C GLU A 57 26.16 -7.90 5.68
N THR A 58 25.81 -7.50 6.91
CA THR A 58 24.71 -8.04 7.70
C THR A 58 23.33 -7.48 7.34
N SER A 59 23.22 -6.33 6.66
CA SER A 59 21.90 -5.75 6.34
C SER A 59 21.25 -6.33 5.08
N GLY A 60 21.98 -7.04 4.22
CA GLY A 60 21.45 -7.69 3.02
C GLY A 60 20.92 -6.76 1.93
N PHE A 61 20.84 -5.43 2.17
CA PHE A 61 20.30 -4.44 1.23
C PHE A 61 21.39 -3.60 0.60
N GLY A 62 21.37 -3.50 -0.74
CA GLY A 62 22.22 -2.57 -1.50
C GLY A 62 21.81 -1.11 -1.31
N ALA A 63 22.67 -0.18 -1.76
CA ALA A 63 22.42 1.25 -1.63
C ALA A 63 21.11 1.70 -2.33
N ASP A 64 20.81 1.14 -3.51
CA ASP A 64 19.60 1.45 -4.26
C ASP A 64 18.34 0.92 -3.57
N GLU A 65 18.41 -0.28 -2.99
CA GLU A 65 17.30 -0.88 -2.23
C GLU A 65 17.00 -0.08 -0.98
N ARG A 66 18.02 0.37 -0.26
CA ARG A 66 17.86 1.27 0.91
C ARG A 66 17.20 2.58 0.52
N LYS A 67 17.61 3.18 -0.61
CA LYS A 67 17.00 4.40 -1.12
C LYS A 67 15.52 4.20 -1.48
N MET A 68 15.18 3.08 -2.12
CA MET A 68 13.77 2.74 -2.42
C MET A 68 12.93 2.60 -1.14
N LEU A 69 13.43 1.88 -0.14
CA LEU A 69 12.76 1.72 1.15
C LEU A 69 12.58 3.07 1.86
N SER A 70 13.59 3.91 1.88
CA SER A 70 13.50 5.27 2.44
C SER A 70 12.43 6.11 1.74
N ASN A 71 12.37 6.07 0.41
CA ASN A 71 11.34 6.78 -0.36
C ASN A 71 9.92 6.27 -0.01
N ILE A 72 9.74 4.96 0.16
CA ILE A 72 8.45 4.36 0.56
C ILE A 72 8.04 4.84 1.96
N LEU A 73 8.99 4.88 2.91
CA LEU A 73 8.70 5.36 4.26
C LEU A 73 8.28 6.85 4.27
N GLN A 74 8.90 7.66 3.41
CA GLN A 74 8.51 9.07 3.25
C GLN A 74 7.12 9.26 2.65
N LEU A 75 6.64 8.32 1.82
CA LEU A 75 5.27 8.39 1.27
C LEU A 75 4.19 8.26 2.33
N LYS A 76 4.49 7.61 3.46
CA LYS A 76 3.52 7.41 4.54
C LYS A 76 3.01 8.73 5.14
N ASP A 77 3.87 9.75 5.16
CA ASP A 77 3.58 11.05 5.74
C ASP A 77 3.02 12.04 4.69
N ARG A 78 2.86 11.60 3.42
CA ARG A 78 2.32 12.41 2.32
C ARG A 78 0.82 12.19 2.17
N THR A 79 0.11 13.28 1.91
CA THR A 79 -1.31 13.28 1.53
C THR A 79 -1.49 13.53 0.03
N VAL A 80 -2.70 13.31 -0.47
CA VAL A 80 -3.06 13.63 -1.87
C VAL A 80 -2.82 15.12 -2.14
N GLU A 81 -3.07 16.01 -1.18
CA GLU A 81 -2.82 17.45 -1.29
C GLU A 81 -1.36 17.77 -1.61
N ASP A 82 -0.41 16.99 -1.10
CA ASP A 82 1.04 17.20 -1.34
C ASP A 82 1.49 16.83 -2.77
N VAL A 83 0.66 16.09 -3.52
CA VAL A 83 1.02 15.54 -4.84
C VAL A 83 0.01 15.89 -5.94
N LEU A 84 -1.10 16.53 -5.61
CA LEU A 84 -2.11 16.92 -6.58
C LEU A 84 -1.58 17.95 -7.58
N VAL A 85 -2.10 17.90 -8.79
CA VAL A 85 -1.89 18.93 -9.81
C VAL A 85 -3.03 19.96 -9.69
N PRO A 86 -2.72 21.27 -9.59
CA PRO A 86 -3.73 22.30 -9.55
C PRO A 86 -4.65 22.25 -10.78
N ARG A 87 -5.94 22.53 -10.60
CA ARG A 87 -6.93 22.47 -11.69
C ARG A 87 -6.53 23.24 -12.94
N ALA A 88 -5.93 24.41 -12.79
CA ALA A 88 -5.50 25.24 -13.91
C ALA A 88 -4.45 24.55 -14.81
N GLU A 89 -3.70 23.62 -14.26
CA GLU A 89 -2.62 22.90 -14.94
C GLU A 89 -3.08 21.53 -15.49
N ILE A 90 -4.31 21.10 -15.15
CA ILE A 90 -4.83 19.81 -15.64
C ILE A 90 -5.09 19.90 -17.14
N ILE A 91 -4.42 19.01 -17.87
CA ILE A 91 -4.68 18.76 -19.28
C ILE A 91 -5.86 17.79 -19.38
N ALA A 92 -6.98 18.26 -19.87
CA ALA A 92 -8.22 17.50 -20.02
C ALA A 92 -8.85 17.76 -21.38
N VAL A 93 -9.74 16.86 -21.82
CA VAL A 93 -10.39 16.95 -23.13
C VAL A 93 -11.92 16.92 -22.97
N GLU A 94 -12.64 17.54 -23.91
CA GLU A 94 -14.11 17.53 -23.94
C GLU A 94 -14.65 16.15 -24.33
N VAL A 95 -15.81 15.77 -23.79
CA VAL A 95 -16.45 14.48 -24.07
C VAL A 95 -16.84 14.32 -25.53
N ASP A 96 -17.10 15.43 -26.23
CA ASP A 96 -17.49 15.48 -27.64
C ASP A 96 -16.28 15.60 -28.59
N ALA A 97 -15.05 15.62 -28.05
CA ALA A 97 -13.85 15.66 -28.86
C ALA A 97 -13.69 14.38 -29.69
N SER A 98 -13.14 14.50 -30.91
CA SER A 98 -12.86 13.35 -31.75
C SER A 98 -11.68 12.52 -31.19
N ILE A 99 -11.70 11.21 -31.43
CA ILE A 99 -10.61 10.31 -31.03
C ILE A 99 -9.26 10.81 -31.56
N ASP A 100 -9.20 11.32 -32.79
CA ASP A 100 -7.98 11.82 -33.38
C ASP A 100 -7.44 13.06 -32.67
N ALA A 101 -8.32 14.02 -32.36
CA ALA A 101 -7.93 15.20 -31.59
C ALA A 101 -7.38 14.84 -30.20
N VAL A 102 -8.00 13.87 -29.53
CA VAL A 102 -7.52 13.42 -28.21
C VAL A 102 -6.16 12.70 -28.30
N ILE A 103 -5.93 11.92 -29.36
CA ILE A 103 -4.61 11.30 -29.62
C ILE A 103 -3.54 12.38 -29.85
N GLU A 104 -3.86 13.43 -30.59
CA GLU A 104 -2.95 14.57 -30.82
C GLU A 104 -2.58 15.26 -29.51
N VAL A 105 -3.57 15.57 -28.66
CA VAL A 105 -3.33 16.15 -27.32
C VAL A 105 -2.47 15.22 -26.47
N ALA A 106 -2.80 13.91 -26.41
CA ALA A 106 -2.05 12.94 -25.66
C ALA A 106 -0.58 12.86 -26.11
N ALA A 107 -0.34 12.95 -27.41
CA ALA A 107 1.01 12.91 -28.00
C ALA A 107 1.79 14.20 -27.74
N ALA A 108 1.15 15.36 -27.87
CA ALA A 108 1.77 16.68 -27.66
C ALA A 108 2.19 16.87 -26.19
N GLU A 109 1.31 16.49 -25.25
CA GLU A 109 1.52 16.66 -23.82
C GLU A 109 2.26 15.48 -23.16
N GLY A 110 2.47 14.38 -23.88
CA GLY A 110 3.16 13.18 -23.35
C GLY A 110 2.35 12.40 -22.32
N HIS A 111 1.03 12.55 -22.27
CA HIS A 111 0.16 11.91 -21.30
C HIS A 111 -0.49 10.62 -21.82
N SER A 112 -0.39 9.54 -21.06
CA SER A 112 -1.04 8.27 -21.38
C SER A 112 -2.51 8.20 -20.95
N ARG A 113 -2.92 9.04 -20.02
CA ARG A 113 -4.29 9.12 -19.47
C ARG A 113 -4.71 10.57 -19.44
N LEU A 114 -5.90 10.86 -19.96
CA LEU A 114 -6.46 12.19 -19.97
C LEU A 114 -7.84 12.18 -19.31
N PRO A 115 -8.12 13.10 -18.37
CA PRO A 115 -9.45 13.35 -17.91
C PRO A 115 -10.34 13.83 -19.05
N VAL A 116 -11.60 13.37 -19.02
CA VAL A 116 -12.65 13.81 -19.95
C VAL A 116 -13.72 14.56 -19.19
N TYR A 117 -14.02 15.77 -19.59
CA TYR A 117 -15.02 16.62 -18.96
C TYR A 117 -16.22 16.87 -19.87
N GLY A 118 -17.37 17.20 -19.26
CA GLY A 118 -18.60 17.54 -19.96
C GLY A 118 -18.68 19.04 -20.27
N GLU A 119 -19.44 19.77 -19.46
CA GLU A 119 -19.66 21.22 -19.68
C GLU A 119 -18.41 22.04 -19.29
N ASP A 120 -17.76 21.68 -18.23
CA ASP A 120 -16.53 22.33 -17.76
C ASP A 120 -15.61 21.33 -17.02
N LYS A 121 -14.42 21.78 -16.60
CA LYS A 121 -13.44 20.94 -15.89
C LYS A 121 -13.87 20.53 -14.48
N ASP A 122 -15.01 20.97 -13.99
CA ASP A 122 -15.62 20.50 -12.75
C ASP A 122 -16.50 19.27 -12.98
N ASP A 123 -17.01 19.11 -14.22
CA ASP A 123 -17.86 18.00 -14.63
C ASP A 123 -17.02 16.87 -15.25
N ILE A 124 -16.20 16.21 -14.47
CA ILE A 124 -15.39 15.07 -14.94
C ILE A 124 -16.26 13.83 -15.17
N ARG A 125 -16.37 13.43 -16.44
CA ARG A 125 -17.14 12.27 -16.89
C ARG A 125 -16.36 10.96 -16.79
N GLY A 126 -15.03 11.01 -16.87
CA GLY A 126 -14.19 9.83 -16.83
C GLY A 126 -12.75 10.11 -17.22
N LEU A 127 -12.04 9.02 -17.51
CA LEU A 127 -10.68 9.03 -18.02
C LEU A 127 -10.61 8.23 -19.30
N VAL A 128 -9.81 8.68 -20.28
CA VAL A 128 -9.43 7.88 -21.46
C VAL A 128 -7.98 7.48 -21.36
N HIS A 129 -7.67 6.27 -21.81
CA HIS A 129 -6.32 5.78 -21.91
C HIS A 129 -5.89 5.74 -23.38
N ILE A 130 -4.66 6.18 -23.70
CA ILE A 130 -4.13 6.22 -25.07
C ILE A 130 -4.27 4.86 -25.80
N LYS A 131 -4.12 3.73 -25.11
CA LYS A 131 -4.30 2.39 -25.68
C LYS A 131 -5.71 2.14 -26.16
N ASP A 132 -6.72 2.63 -25.41
CA ASP A 132 -8.12 2.45 -25.78
C ASP A 132 -8.49 3.33 -26.96
N LEU A 133 -7.95 4.55 -27.03
CA LEU A 133 -8.09 5.46 -28.17
C LEU A 133 -7.51 4.84 -29.45
N LEU A 134 -6.28 4.30 -29.36
CA LEU A 134 -5.63 3.64 -30.50
C LEU A 134 -6.39 2.38 -30.95
N ALA A 135 -6.91 1.61 -30.00
CA ALA A 135 -7.73 0.44 -30.32
C ALA A 135 -9.06 0.82 -30.96
N ALA A 136 -9.74 1.89 -30.50
CA ALA A 136 -10.95 2.39 -31.11
C ALA A 136 -10.70 2.92 -32.53
N LYS A 137 -9.63 3.69 -32.73
CA LYS A 137 -9.19 4.16 -34.05
C LYS A 137 -8.90 3.00 -35.02
N ALA A 138 -8.17 1.98 -34.58
CA ALA A 138 -7.83 0.82 -35.40
C ALA A 138 -9.07 0.00 -35.82
N ARG A 139 -10.12 -0.01 -35.01
CA ARG A 139 -11.41 -0.66 -35.36
C ARG A 139 -12.28 0.18 -36.30
N GLY A 140 -11.90 1.42 -36.58
CA GLY A 140 -12.72 2.34 -37.35
C GLY A 140 -14.03 2.70 -36.62
N SER A 141 -14.03 2.67 -35.28
CA SER A 141 -15.22 2.96 -34.49
C SER A 141 -15.61 4.42 -34.66
N ASN A 142 -16.85 4.64 -35.09
CA ASN A 142 -17.47 5.98 -35.10
C ASN A 142 -18.11 6.32 -33.74
N GLU A 143 -17.92 5.47 -32.73
CA GLU A 143 -18.39 5.72 -31.39
C GLU A 143 -17.57 6.82 -30.76
N GLY A 144 -18.22 7.77 -30.08
CA GLY A 144 -17.54 8.85 -29.38
C GLY A 144 -16.73 8.35 -28.16
N LEU A 145 -16.05 9.27 -27.48
CA LEU A 145 -15.25 8.97 -26.30
C LEU A 145 -16.05 8.26 -25.18
N GLY A 146 -17.36 8.51 -25.10
CA GLY A 146 -18.26 7.91 -24.11
C GLY A 146 -18.21 6.39 -24.05
N SER A 147 -17.93 5.70 -25.17
CA SER A 147 -17.88 4.23 -25.22
C SER A 147 -16.61 3.62 -24.62
N ILE A 148 -15.55 4.42 -24.41
CA ILE A 148 -14.24 4.01 -23.94
C ILE A 148 -13.83 4.70 -22.65
N LEU A 149 -14.76 5.46 -22.02
CA LEU A 149 -14.52 6.11 -20.75
C LEU A 149 -14.31 5.08 -19.64
N ARG A 150 -13.31 5.33 -18.82
CA ARG A 150 -13.08 4.64 -17.56
C ARG A 150 -13.56 5.51 -16.40
N PRO A 151 -14.19 4.93 -15.36
CA PRO A 151 -14.63 5.69 -14.21
C PRO A 151 -13.44 6.34 -13.49
N PRO A 152 -13.55 7.61 -13.06
CA PRO A 152 -12.53 8.23 -12.22
C PRO A 152 -12.68 7.78 -10.77
N ILE A 153 -11.59 7.81 -10.02
CA ILE A 153 -11.60 7.65 -8.57
C ILE A 153 -11.54 9.06 -7.95
N PHE A 154 -12.51 9.38 -7.10
CA PHE A 154 -12.52 10.63 -6.35
C PHE A 154 -11.98 10.38 -4.94
N VAL A 155 -10.99 11.14 -4.54
CA VAL A 155 -10.33 11.02 -3.25
C VAL A 155 -10.30 12.35 -2.51
N ALA A 156 -10.28 12.31 -1.18
CA ALA A 156 -10.15 13.52 -0.38
C ALA A 156 -8.68 14.03 -0.41
N PRO A 157 -8.44 15.36 -0.42
CA PRO A 157 -7.08 15.92 -0.35
C PRO A 157 -6.30 15.43 0.86
N SER A 158 -6.96 15.19 1.99
CA SER A 158 -6.36 14.69 3.23
C SER A 158 -6.09 13.18 3.25
N MET A 159 -6.45 12.44 2.19
CA MET A 159 -6.21 11.00 2.10
C MET A 159 -4.71 10.73 2.01
N PRO A 160 -4.15 9.78 2.79
CA PRO A 160 -2.76 9.35 2.64
C PRO A 160 -2.48 8.82 1.22
N VAL A 161 -1.33 9.19 0.66
CA VAL A 161 -0.93 8.74 -0.70
C VAL A 161 -0.84 7.22 -0.79
N LEU A 162 -0.37 6.55 0.27
CA LEU A 162 -0.29 5.09 0.30
C LEU A 162 -1.66 4.43 0.20
N ASP A 163 -2.67 4.97 0.88
CA ASP A 163 -4.04 4.44 0.84
C ASP A 163 -4.62 4.62 -0.57
N MET A 164 -4.41 5.78 -1.19
CA MET A 164 -4.80 6.02 -2.58
C MET A 164 -4.14 5.03 -3.56
N LEU A 165 -2.85 4.73 -3.37
CA LEU A 165 -2.14 3.78 -4.23
C LEU A 165 -2.65 2.34 -4.09
N LEU A 166 -3.15 1.95 -2.90
CA LEU A 166 -3.75 0.64 -2.68
C LEU A 166 -5.13 0.51 -3.32
N ASP A 167 -5.83 1.64 -3.50
CA ASP A 167 -7.16 1.69 -4.14
C ASP A 167 -7.10 1.77 -5.68
N MET A 168 -5.93 2.02 -6.27
CA MET A 168 -5.69 2.13 -7.72
C MET A 168 -5.41 0.79 -8.40
#